data_1573d948695b58f453cdd819464babce
#
_entry.id   1573d948695b58f453cdd819464babce
#
_cell.length_a   1.000
_cell.length_b   1.000
_cell.length_c   1.000
_cell.angle_alpha   90.00
_cell.angle_beta   90.00
_cell.angle_gamma   90.00
#
_symmetry.space_group_name_H-M   'P 1'
#
loop_
_entity.id
_entity.type
_entity.pdbx_description
1 polymer ?
#
loop_
_entity_poly.entity_id
_entity_poly.type
_entity_poly.pdbx_seq_one_letter_code
_entity_poly.pdbx_strand_id
1 'polypeptide(L)'
;MLLAGITDPIQRPLTALLEWLHTSGGLTWAWSIIALTLIVRFAIVPLTVKQIRSMQKLQQHAPELKAIQAKYKNRKSREDRQRMNEEVMSFYRENKVNPAASCLPILVQIPIFISLFFVLNNFERNVLPDYPASEVGWLGIVPNITADVNSHWSGWLLLVVYVVSQLASIISMPTTDPRQRYIFIALPLVFIPFILTFPVGLMLYWATTNLWTVGQGIVTRRLVPRKPLPPPKRSSRTPPKETAEDGDVAKSVQPSRATTPGQQRVKRRKKKGPRSRR
;
A
#
# COMPACT_ATOMS: atom_id res chain seq x y z
N MET A 1 10.05 29.86 -4.10
CA MET A 1 11.02 29.99 -5.22
C MET A 1 11.87 28.72 -5.43
N LEU A 2 12.46 28.08 -4.41
CA LEU A 2 13.29 26.88 -4.58
C LEU A 2 12.57 25.66 -5.18
N LEU A 3 11.30 25.42 -4.84
CA LEU A 3 10.52 24.29 -5.39
C LEU A 3 10.11 24.51 -6.86
N ALA A 4 9.90 25.74 -7.30
CA ALA A 4 9.58 26.06 -8.69
C ALA A 4 10.72 25.62 -9.63
N GLY A 5 11.98 25.94 -9.33
CA GLY A 5 13.11 25.57 -10.18
C GLY A 5 13.36 24.07 -10.32
N ILE A 6 13.03 23.27 -9.28
CA ILE A 6 13.18 21.79 -9.30
C ILE A 6 12.06 21.14 -10.12
N THR A 7 10.87 21.73 -10.16
CA THR A 7 9.71 21.18 -10.86
C THR A 7 9.57 21.65 -12.31
N ASP A 8 10.24 22.73 -12.70
CA ASP A 8 10.22 23.29 -14.06
C ASP A 8 10.45 22.26 -15.19
N PRO A 9 11.43 21.34 -15.07
CA PRO A 9 11.65 20.32 -16.10
C PRO A 9 10.44 19.40 -16.33
N ILE A 10 9.58 19.26 -15.30
CA ILE A 10 8.37 18.44 -15.38
C ILE A 10 7.16 19.31 -15.73
N GLN A 11 7.07 20.52 -15.19
CA GLN A 11 5.95 21.44 -15.44
C GLN A 11 5.85 21.81 -16.92
N ARG A 12 6.95 22.26 -17.55
CA ARG A 12 6.94 22.70 -18.95
C ARG A 12 6.37 21.66 -19.91
N PRO A 13 6.83 20.39 -19.94
CA PRO A 13 6.25 19.39 -20.83
C PRO A 13 4.80 19.04 -20.46
N LEU A 14 4.41 19.09 -19.18
CA LEU A 14 3.02 18.86 -18.77
C LEU A 14 2.10 19.97 -19.24
N THR A 15 2.53 21.23 -19.09
CA THR A 15 1.78 22.42 -19.58
C THR A 15 1.64 22.36 -21.10
N ALA A 16 2.74 22.17 -21.81
CA ALA A 16 2.73 22.08 -23.28
C ALA A 16 1.80 20.95 -23.78
N LEU A 17 1.84 19.80 -23.11
CA LEU A 17 0.95 18.67 -23.46
C LEU A 17 -0.52 18.97 -23.14
N LEU A 18 -0.79 19.64 -22.01
CA LEU A 18 -2.15 20.04 -21.62
C LEU A 18 -2.73 21.04 -22.63
N GLU A 19 -1.95 22.06 -23.00
CA GLU A 19 -2.32 23.06 -24.02
C GLU A 19 -2.53 22.41 -25.40
N TRP A 20 -1.66 21.50 -25.79
CA TRP A 20 -1.79 20.78 -27.06
C TRP A 20 -3.06 19.91 -27.10
N LEU A 21 -3.39 19.22 -26.00
CA LEU A 21 -4.63 18.44 -25.89
C LEU A 21 -5.89 19.31 -26.03
N HIS A 22 -5.83 20.53 -25.51
CA HIS A 22 -6.93 21.48 -25.64
C HIS A 22 -7.00 22.08 -27.04
N THR A 23 -5.91 22.70 -27.52
CA THR A 23 -5.89 23.49 -28.75
C THR A 23 -5.94 22.63 -30.01
N SER A 24 -5.14 21.56 -30.07
CA SER A 24 -5.04 20.66 -31.23
C SER A 24 -5.92 19.42 -31.09
N GLY A 25 -6.13 18.94 -29.86
CA GLY A 25 -6.96 17.78 -29.57
C GLY A 25 -8.46 18.11 -29.49
N GLY A 26 -8.84 19.41 -29.42
CA GLY A 26 -10.23 19.87 -29.33
C GLY A 26 -10.95 19.44 -28.03
N LEU A 27 -10.20 19.09 -26.98
CA LEU A 27 -10.74 18.69 -25.71
C LEU A 27 -11.00 19.91 -24.83
N THR A 28 -12.09 19.93 -24.06
CA THR A 28 -12.23 20.91 -22.99
C THR A 28 -11.15 20.71 -21.94
N TRP A 29 -10.84 21.74 -21.15
CA TRP A 29 -9.75 21.69 -20.17
C TRP A 29 -9.88 20.52 -19.18
N ALA A 30 -11.10 20.22 -18.73
CA ALA A 30 -11.35 19.08 -17.85
C ALA A 30 -10.99 17.74 -18.51
N TRP A 31 -11.38 17.54 -19.77
CA TRP A 31 -11.00 16.34 -20.51
C TRP A 31 -9.51 16.29 -20.86
N SER A 32 -8.87 17.45 -21.04
CA SER A 32 -7.42 17.55 -21.24
C SER A 32 -6.67 17.10 -19.99
N ILE A 33 -7.14 17.46 -18.79
CA ILE A 33 -6.55 16.98 -17.52
C ILE A 33 -6.69 15.46 -17.39
N ILE A 34 -7.86 14.90 -17.71
CA ILE A 34 -8.09 13.46 -17.69
C ILE A 34 -7.18 12.74 -18.70
N ALA A 35 -7.13 13.22 -19.94
CA ALA A 35 -6.30 12.68 -21.01
C ALA A 35 -4.80 12.74 -20.65
N LEU A 36 -4.32 13.90 -20.18
CA LEU A 36 -2.96 14.09 -19.68
C LEU A 36 -2.63 13.04 -18.59
N THR A 37 -3.53 12.89 -17.63
CA THR A 37 -3.36 11.91 -16.54
C THR A 37 -3.21 10.50 -17.08
N LEU A 38 -4.04 10.11 -18.03
CA LEU A 38 -3.98 8.79 -18.65
C LEU A 38 -2.70 8.59 -19.44
N ILE A 39 -2.26 9.58 -20.24
CA ILE A 39 -1.00 9.53 -21.00
C ILE A 39 0.19 9.32 -20.06
N VAL A 40 0.29 10.12 -19.00
CA VAL A 40 1.35 9.99 -17.99
C VAL A 40 1.29 8.61 -17.33
N ARG A 41 0.09 8.13 -16.99
CA ARG A 41 -0.09 6.81 -16.39
C ARG A 41 0.34 5.68 -17.33
N PHE A 42 0.02 5.75 -18.60
CA PHE A 42 0.48 4.80 -19.61
C PHE A 42 2.02 4.79 -19.72
N ALA A 43 2.64 5.96 -19.76
CA ALA A 43 4.10 6.09 -19.85
C ALA A 43 4.82 5.41 -18.67
N ILE A 44 4.25 5.50 -17.45
CA ILE A 44 4.85 4.91 -16.25
C ILE A 44 4.40 3.46 -15.95
N VAL A 45 3.53 2.84 -16.80
CA VAL A 45 3.08 1.44 -16.61
C VAL A 45 4.23 0.46 -16.39
N PRO A 46 5.31 0.45 -17.21
CA PRO A 46 6.38 -0.52 -17.02
C PRO A 46 7.06 -0.38 -15.65
N LEU A 47 7.19 0.84 -15.15
CA LEU A 47 7.72 1.11 -13.81
C LEU A 47 6.78 0.60 -12.72
N THR A 48 5.49 0.92 -12.81
CA THR A 48 4.49 0.53 -11.81
C THR A 48 4.25 -0.98 -11.78
N VAL A 49 4.33 -1.68 -12.92
CA VAL A 49 4.30 -3.15 -12.96
C VAL A 49 5.48 -3.77 -12.22
N LYS A 50 6.69 -3.23 -12.40
CA LYS A 50 7.88 -3.67 -11.64
C LYS A 50 7.70 -3.45 -10.14
N GLN A 51 7.12 -2.31 -9.74
CA GLN A 51 6.80 -2.00 -8.34
C GLN A 51 5.80 -3.00 -7.75
N ILE A 52 4.68 -3.25 -8.44
CA ILE A 52 3.65 -4.22 -8.00
C ILE A 52 4.26 -5.61 -7.82
N ARG A 53 5.11 -6.07 -8.74
CA ARG A 53 5.81 -7.36 -8.63
C ARG A 53 6.73 -7.41 -7.40
N SER A 54 7.46 -6.33 -7.14
CA SER A 54 8.33 -6.24 -5.95
C SER A 54 7.52 -6.26 -4.66
N MET A 55 6.40 -5.53 -4.61
CA MET A 55 5.47 -5.55 -3.46
C MET A 55 4.83 -6.93 -3.26
N GLN A 56 4.48 -7.65 -4.34
CA GLN A 56 3.96 -9.01 -4.25
C GLN A 56 4.99 -9.98 -3.64
N LYS A 57 6.27 -9.87 -4.04
CA LYS A 57 7.36 -10.64 -3.42
C LYS A 57 7.49 -10.33 -1.93
N LEU A 58 7.51 -9.06 -1.56
CA LEU A 58 7.58 -8.63 -0.15
C LEU A 58 6.41 -9.19 0.66
N GLN A 59 5.19 -9.18 0.08
CA GLN A 59 4.00 -9.71 0.74
C GLN A 59 4.06 -11.24 0.92
N GLN A 60 4.66 -11.97 -0.02
CA GLN A 60 4.87 -13.42 0.11
C GLN A 60 5.78 -13.74 1.30
N HIS A 61 6.82 -12.94 1.53
CA HIS A 61 7.74 -13.10 2.65
C HIS A 61 7.25 -12.46 3.97
N ALA A 62 6.04 -11.87 3.99
CA ALA A 62 5.47 -11.25 5.18
C ALA A 62 5.39 -12.18 6.42
N PRO A 63 5.03 -13.49 6.31
CA PRO A 63 5.02 -14.38 7.46
C PRO A 63 6.41 -14.58 8.06
N GLU A 64 7.45 -14.70 7.24
CA GLU A 64 8.84 -14.86 7.71
C GLU A 64 9.34 -13.59 8.40
N LEU A 65 9.04 -12.41 7.84
CA LEU A 65 9.33 -11.12 8.47
C LEU A 65 8.64 -10.97 9.81
N LYS A 66 7.37 -11.38 9.92
CA LYS A 66 6.64 -11.37 11.19
C LYS A 66 7.27 -12.30 12.21
N ALA A 67 7.78 -13.47 11.80
CA ALA A 67 8.48 -14.39 12.67
C ALA A 67 9.77 -13.77 13.23
N ILE A 68 10.56 -13.07 12.39
CA ILE A 68 11.75 -12.33 12.85
C ILE A 68 11.34 -11.25 13.86
N GLN A 69 10.36 -10.43 13.55
CA GLN A 69 9.87 -9.37 14.45
C GLN A 69 9.34 -9.94 15.78
N ALA A 70 8.66 -11.10 15.75
CA ALA A 70 8.13 -11.76 16.94
C ALA A 70 9.21 -12.20 17.92
N LYS A 71 10.41 -12.60 17.45
CA LYS A 71 11.55 -12.95 18.32
C LYS A 71 11.97 -11.78 19.21
N TYR A 72 11.79 -10.54 18.74
CA TYR A 72 12.22 -9.32 19.43
C TYR A 72 11.08 -8.55 20.10
N LYS A 73 9.84 -9.03 20.02
CA LYS A 73 8.63 -8.32 20.51
C LYS A 73 8.73 -7.94 22.00
N ASN A 74 9.34 -8.79 22.81
CA ASN A 74 9.47 -8.59 24.27
C ASN A 74 10.82 -8.01 24.67
N ARG A 75 11.71 -7.77 23.71
CA ARG A 75 13.07 -7.24 23.93
C ARG A 75 13.06 -5.76 23.58
N LYS A 76 13.24 -4.88 24.59
CA LYS A 76 13.10 -3.42 24.42
C LYS A 76 14.44 -2.70 24.40
N SER A 77 15.59 -3.41 24.57
CA SER A 77 16.89 -2.79 24.59
C SER A 77 17.24 -2.16 23.23
N ARG A 78 18.12 -1.18 23.23
CA ARG A 78 18.60 -0.53 22.01
C ARG A 78 19.36 -1.53 21.12
N GLU A 79 20.13 -2.40 21.75
CA GLU A 79 20.88 -3.46 21.07
C GLU A 79 19.97 -4.50 20.41
N ASP A 80 18.87 -4.91 21.08
CA ASP A 80 17.91 -5.84 20.49
C ASP A 80 17.21 -5.27 19.28
N ARG A 81 16.92 -3.96 19.29
CA ARG A 81 16.35 -3.26 18.11
C ARG A 81 17.35 -3.22 16.96
N GLN A 82 18.61 -3.00 17.24
CA GLN A 82 19.67 -3.01 16.23
C GLN A 82 19.81 -4.40 15.63
N ARG A 83 19.89 -5.45 16.44
CA ARG A 83 19.95 -6.85 16.00
C ARG A 83 18.74 -7.24 15.16
N MET A 84 17.52 -6.80 15.56
CA MET A 84 16.31 -7.01 14.77
C MET A 84 16.44 -6.36 13.39
N ASN A 85 16.88 -5.10 13.32
CA ASN A 85 17.05 -4.40 12.05
C ASN A 85 18.10 -5.08 11.16
N GLU A 86 19.21 -5.54 11.74
CA GLU A 86 20.25 -6.28 11.02
C GLU A 86 19.70 -7.61 10.46
N GLU A 87 18.94 -8.39 11.25
CA GLU A 87 18.32 -9.64 10.81
C GLU A 87 17.29 -9.38 9.70
N VAL A 88 16.47 -8.34 9.81
CA VAL A 88 15.51 -7.93 8.77
C VAL A 88 16.23 -7.49 7.50
N MET A 89 17.31 -6.72 7.59
CA MET A 89 18.07 -6.28 6.41
C MET A 89 18.82 -7.43 5.74
N SER A 90 19.38 -8.38 6.51
CA SER A 90 19.97 -9.61 5.98
C SER A 90 18.93 -10.43 5.23
N PHE A 91 17.75 -10.59 5.82
CA PHE A 91 16.62 -11.27 5.20
C PHE A 91 16.22 -10.66 3.85
N TYR A 92 16.14 -9.33 3.77
CA TYR A 92 15.84 -8.64 2.49
C TYR A 92 16.91 -8.89 1.43
N ARG A 93 18.18 -8.87 1.81
CA ARG A 93 19.31 -9.14 0.90
C ARG A 93 19.30 -10.58 0.39
N GLU A 94 19.15 -11.56 1.30
CA GLU A 94 19.14 -12.99 0.98
C GLU A 94 17.98 -13.36 0.02
N ASN A 95 16.81 -12.77 0.22
CA ASN A 95 15.62 -13.02 -0.60
C ASN A 95 15.52 -12.11 -1.83
N LYS A 96 16.50 -11.22 -2.05
CA LYS A 96 16.50 -10.23 -3.15
C LYS A 96 15.18 -9.42 -3.20
N VAL A 97 14.73 -8.99 -2.02
CA VAL A 97 13.51 -8.17 -1.83
C VAL A 97 13.92 -6.75 -1.46
N ASN A 98 13.38 -5.78 -2.18
CA ASN A 98 13.67 -4.37 -1.89
C ASN A 98 12.52 -3.76 -1.06
N PRO A 99 12.75 -3.38 0.22
CA PRO A 99 11.72 -2.74 1.05
C PRO A 99 11.34 -1.34 0.53
N ALA A 100 12.24 -0.63 -0.14
CA ALA A 100 11.98 0.69 -0.71
C ALA A 100 10.99 0.65 -1.89
N ALA A 101 10.74 -0.52 -2.49
CA ALA A 101 9.73 -0.65 -3.55
C ALA A 101 8.32 -0.28 -3.09
N SER A 102 8.04 -0.34 -1.79
CA SER A 102 6.74 0.03 -1.22
C SER A 102 6.49 1.54 -1.20
N CYS A 103 7.52 2.37 -1.06
CA CYS A 103 7.41 3.84 -1.03
C CYS A 103 7.69 4.50 -2.39
N LEU A 104 8.24 3.75 -3.36
CA LEU A 104 8.57 4.28 -4.68
C LEU A 104 7.37 4.92 -5.42
N PRO A 105 6.12 4.39 -5.35
CA PRO A 105 4.96 5.05 -5.96
C PRO A 105 4.76 6.49 -5.46
N ILE A 106 4.95 6.72 -4.16
CA ILE A 106 4.79 8.04 -3.55
C ILE A 106 5.87 8.99 -4.06
N LEU A 107 7.13 8.52 -4.13
CA LEU A 107 8.25 9.34 -4.61
C LEU A 107 8.09 9.78 -6.06
N VAL A 108 7.52 8.93 -6.92
CA VAL A 108 7.22 9.28 -8.32
C VAL A 108 6.00 10.20 -8.40
N GLN A 109 5.01 10.00 -7.53
CA GLN A 109 3.75 10.73 -7.56
C GLN A 109 3.89 12.18 -7.07
N ILE A 110 4.74 12.44 -6.06
CA ILE A 110 4.90 13.78 -5.46
C ILE A 110 5.33 14.83 -6.51
N PRO A 111 6.39 14.63 -7.32
CA PRO A 111 6.77 15.60 -8.33
C PRO A 111 5.66 15.88 -9.37
N ILE A 112 4.96 14.82 -9.80
CA ILE A 112 3.85 14.95 -10.77
C ILE A 112 2.71 15.76 -10.16
N PHE A 113 2.35 15.45 -8.91
CA PHE A 113 1.31 16.15 -8.18
C PHE A 113 1.63 17.64 -8.00
N ILE A 114 2.83 17.95 -7.50
CA ILE A 114 3.28 19.32 -7.28
C ILE A 114 3.30 20.10 -8.60
N SER A 115 3.82 19.47 -9.67
CA SER A 115 3.86 20.09 -11.00
C SER A 115 2.46 20.40 -11.52
N LEU A 116 1.52 19.46 -11.42
CA LEU A 116 0.15 19.67 -11.87
C LEU A 116 -0.59 20.71 -11.00
N PHE A 117 -0.33 20.72 -9.70
CA PHE A 117 -0.87 21.75 -8.80
C PHE A 117 -0.43 23.14 -9.22
N PHE A 118 0.85 23.34 -9.51
CA PHE A 118 1.34 24.64 -10.00
C PHE A 118 0.79 24.98 -11.39
N VAL A 119 0.67 24.00 -12.29
CA VAL A 119 0.08 24.19 -13.61
C VAL A 119 -1.36 24.70 -13.45
N LEU A 120 -2.18 24.07 -12.63
CA LEU A 120 -3.58 24.48 -12.43
C LEU A 120 -3.71 25.83 -11.71
N ASN A 121 -2.87 26.12 -10.73
CA ASN A 121 -2.87 27.45 -10.08
C ASN A 121 -2.41 28.58 -11.00
N ASN A 122 -1.39 28.33 -11.83
CA ASN A 122 -0.93 29.31 -12.81
C ASN A 122 -1.95 29.47 -13.94
N PHE A 123 -2.65 28.41 -14.27
CA PHE A 123 -3.67 28.35 -15.29
C PHE A 123 -4.85 29.28 -14.97
N GLU A 124 -5.32 29.28 -13.72
CA GLU A 124 -6.36 30.19 -13.25
C GLU A 124 -6.01 31.66 -13.48
N ARG A 125 -4.74 32.01 -13.24
CA ARG A 125 -4.27 33.40 -13.33
C ARG A 125 -3.94 33.87 -14.73
N ASN A 126 -3.38 32.97 -15.57
CA ASN A 126 -2.73 33.37 -16.81
C ASN A 126 -3.50 32.91 -18.06
N VAL A 127 -4.34 31.92 -17.98
CA VAL A 127 -5.01 31.31 -19.14
C VAL A 127 -6.51 31.49 -19.12
N LEU A 128 -7.15 31.29 -17.95
CA LEU A 128 -8.62 31.31 -17.83
C LEU A 128 -9.32 32.62 -18.12
N PRO A 129 -8.74 33.82 -17.85
CA PRO A 129 -9.43 35.07 -18.16
C PRO A 129 -9.85 35.20 -19.62
N ASP A 130 -9.17 34.48 -20.53
CA ASP A 130 -9.38 34.54 -21.97
C ASP A 130 -10.36 33.49 -22.50
N TYR A 131 -10.86 32.57 -21.66
CA TYR A 131 -11.73 31.47 -22.09
C TYR A 131 -13.17 31.59 -21.57
N PRO A 132 -14.17 31.21 -22.40
CA PRO A 132 -15.59 31.21 -22.00
C PRO A 132 -15.87 30.15 -20.94
N ALA A 133 -16.89 30.40 -20.12
CA ALA A 133 -17.32 29.49 -19.03
C ALA A 133 -17.65 28.06 -19.52
N SER A 134 -18.05 27.89 -20.78
CA SER A 134 -18.32 26.59 -21.39
C SER A 134 -17.09 25.68 -21.52
N GLU A 135 -15.90 26.26 -21.63
CA GLU A 135 -14.64 25.50 -21.76
C GLU A 135 -14.00 25.18 -20.42
N VAL A 136 -14.34 25.95 -19.40
CA VAL A 136 -13.81 25.81 -18.04
C VAL A 136 -14.65 24.86 -17.19
N GLY A 137 -15.88 24.55 -17.64
CA GLY A 137 -16.80 23.64 -16.98
C GLY A 137 -16.53 22.16 -17.34
N TRP A 138 -17.22 21.27 -16.62
CA TRP A 138 -17.20 19.83 -16.90
C TRP A 138 -18.56 19.19 -16.75
N LEU A 139 -19.02 18.52 -17.82
CA LEU A 139 -20.28 17.76 -17.92
C LEU A 139 -21.54 18.56 -17.51
N GLY A 140 -21.50 19.90 -17.52
CA GLY A 140 -22.60 20.72 -17.03
C GLY A 140 -22.83 20.65 -15.51
N ILE A 141 -22.01 19.85 -14.79
CA ILE A 141 -22.11 19.63 -13.34
C ILE A 141 -21.13 20.55 -12.61
N VAL A 142 -19.89 20.63 -13.09
CA VAL A 142 -18.86 21.50 -12.56
C VAL A 142 -18.84 22.79 -13.36
N PRO A 143 -19.16 23.94 -12.74
CA PRO A 143 -19.21 25.21 -13.47
C PRO A 143 -17.82 25.74 -13.80
N ASN A 144 -16.83 25.48 -12.94
CA ASN A 144 -15.45 25.92 -13.13
C ASN A 144 -14.48 24.94 -12.46
N ILE A 145 -13.51 24.41 -13.23
CA ILE A 145 -12.49 23.47 -12.73
C ILE A 145 -11.41 24.10 -11.86
N THR A 146 -11.24 25.42 -11.90
CA THR A 146 -10.26 26.12 -11.07
C THR A 146 -10.85 26.62 -9.75
N ALA A 147 -12.18 26.65 -9.64
CA ALA A 147 -12.84 26.99 -8.39
C ALA A 147 -12.49 25.97 -7.30
N ASP A 148 -12.42 26.46 -6.07
CA ASP A 148 -12.18 25.59 -4.91
C ASP A 148 -13.27 24.53 -4.74
N VAL A 149 -12.90 23.37 -4.23
CA VAL A 149 -13.81 22.24 -3.99
C VAL A 149 -15.01 22.64 -3.11
N ASN A 150 -14.81 23.54 -2.14
CA ASN A 150 -15.87 23.99 -1.23
C ASN A 150 -16.82 25.04 -1.83
N SER A 151 -16.50 25.59 -3.00
CA SER A 151 -17.25 26.71 -3.59
C SER A 151 -18.61 26.32 -4.20
N HIS A 152 -18.77 25.06 -4.59
CA HIS A 152 -19.98 24.56 -5.26
C HIS A 152 -20.28 23.12 -4.85
N TRP A 153 -21.57 22.72 -4.89
CA TRP A 153 -22.02 21.37 -4.53
C TRP A 153 -21.33 20.25 -5.33
N SER A 154 -20.98 20.51 -6.58
CA SER A 154 -20.26 19.55 -7.44
C SER A 154 -18.84 19.22 -6.93
N GLY A 155 -18.18 20.17 -6.27
CA GLY A 155 -16.90 19.93 -5.61
C GLY A 155 -17.04 18.92 -4.47
N TRP A 156 -18.11 19.00 -3.68
CA TRP A 156 -18.41 18.00 -2.65
C TRP A 156 -18.71 16.63 -3.24
N LEU A 157 -19.43 16.57 -4.37
CA LEU A 157 -19.64 15.32 -5.08
C LEU A 157 -18.31 14.69 -5.53
N LEU A 158 -17.41 15.49 -6.12
CA LEU A 158 -16.10 15.04 -6.54
C LEU A 158 -15.21 14.65 -5.36
N LEU A 159 -15.33 15.31 -4.23
CA LEU A 159 -14.67 14.92 -2.99
C LEU A 159 -15.12 13.50 -2.55
N VAL A 160 -16.42 13.21 -2.61
CA VAL A 160 -16.92 11.86 -2.30
C VAL A 160 -16.35 10.84 -3.29
N VAL A 161 -16.37 11.13 -4.59
CA VAL A 161 -15.78 10.28 -5.63
C VAL A 161 -14.29 10.05 -5.35
N TYR A 162 -13.56 11.11 -4.99
CA TYR A 162 -12.15 11.02 -4.60
C TYR A 162 -11.97 10.09 -3.39
N VAL A 163 -12.69 10.30 -2.29
CA VAL A 163 -12.56 9.50 -1.07
C VAL A 163 -12.85 8.03 -1.35
N VAL A 164 -13.95 7.75 -2.05
CA VAL A 164 -14.34 6.36 -2.41
C VAL A 164 -13.28 5.71 -3.30
N SER A 165 -12.81 6.40 -4.34
CA SER A 165 -11.78 5.88 -5.24
C SER A 165 -10.43 5.71 -4.54
N GLN A 166 -10.09 6.60 -3.61
CA GLN A 166 -8.87 6.51 -2.79
C GLN A 166 -8.91 5.30 -1.87
N LEU A 167 -10.03 5.07 -1.18
CA LEU A 167 -10.22 3.89 -0.34
C LEU A 167 -10.16 2.60 -1.17
N ALA A 168 -10.81 2.56 -2.33
CA ALA A 168 -10.74 1.43 -3.25
C ALA A 168 -9.30 1.15 -3.70
N SER A 169 -8.53 2.21 -4.00
CA SER A 169 -7.11 2.12 -4.36
C SER A 169 -6.28 1.53 -3.22
N ILE A 170 -6.45 2.03 -1.98
CA ILE A 170 -5.73 1.55 -0.80
C ILE A 170 -6.05 0.08 -0.50
N ILE A 171 -7.33 -0.29 -0.57
CA ILE A 171 -7.77 -1.68 -0.35
C ILE A 171 -7.20 -2.61 -1.44
N SER A 172 -7.08 -2.10 -2.65
CA SER A 172 -6.51 -2.84 -3.78
C SER A 172 -4.99 -3.01 -3.70
N MET A 173 -4.28 -2.19 -2.91
CA MET A 173 -2.84 -2.33 -2.76
C MET A 173 -2.45 -3.47 -1.81
N PRO A 174 -1.45 -4.28 -2.17
CA PRO A 174 -0.90 -5.28 -1.25
C PRO A 174 -0.12 -4.58 -0.14
N THR A 175 -0.50 -4.78 1.12
CA THR A 175 0.21 -4.29 2.30
C THR A 175 0.73 -5.45 3.13
N THR A 176 1.93 -5.31 3.70
CA THR A 176 2.55 -6.33 4.55
C THR A 176 2.15 -6.18 6.01
N ASP A 177 1.85 -4.96 6.44
CA ASP A 177 1.47 -4.63 7.83
C ASP A 177 0.05 -4.02 7.87
N PRO A 178 -0.87 -4.59 8.68
CA PRO A 178 -2.18 -4.02 8.90
C PRO A 178 -2.16 -2.57 9.43
N ARG A 179 -1.17 -2.22 10.27
CA ARG A 179 -1.00 -0.87 10.81
C ARG A 179 -0.75 0.15 9.70
N GLN A 180 0.07 -0.19 8.73
CA GLN A 180 0.32 0.64 7.56
C GLN A 180 -0.96 0.92 6.78
N ARG A 181 -1.84 -0.07 6.64
CA ARG A 181 -3.15 0.10 5.99
C ARG A 181 -4.02 1.12 6.71
N TYR A 182 -4.11 1.06 8.05
CA TYR A 182 -4.88 2.03 8.83
C TYR A 182 -4.34 3.46 8.68
N ILE A 183 -3.02 3.63 8.67
CA ILE A 183 -2.38 4.93 8.45
C ILE A 183 -2.76 5.47 7.05
N PHE A 184 -2.69 4.64 6.01
CA PHE A 184 -3.06 5.05 4.66
C PHE A 184 -4.55 5.34 4.48
N ILE A 185 -5.43 4.71 5.25
CA ILE A 185 -6.87 5.03 5.26
C ILE A 185 -7.13 6.35 6.01
N ALA A 186 -6.47 6.56 7.15
CA ALA A 186 -6.67 7.74 7.98
C ALA A 186 -6.10 9.02 7.33
N LEU A 187 -4.97 8.90 6.63
CA LEU A 187 -4.25 10.05 6.06
C LEU A 187 -5.12 10.89 5.11
N PRO A 188 -5.81 10.35 4.09
CA PRO A 188 -6.68 11.14 3.22
C PRO A 188 -7.82 11.83 3.97
N LEU A 189 -8.37 11.21 5.02
CA LEU A 189 -9.45 11.77 5.82
C LEU A 189 -8.99 12.98 6.64
N VAL A 190 -7.79 12.89 7.22
CA VAL A 190 -7.16 14.01 7.95
C VAL A 190 -6.86 15.20 7.03
N PHE A 191 -6.58 14.92 5.75
CA PHE A 191 -6.28 15.97 4.77
C PHE A 191 -7.51 16.59 4.12
N ILE A 192 -8.74 16.12 4.38
CA ILE A 192 -9.98 16.68 3.79
C ILE A 192 -10.08 18.21 3.96
N PRO A 193 -9.86 18.81 5.15
CA PRO A 193 -9.95 20.26 5.30
C PRO A 193 -9.02 21.04 4.36
N PHE A 194 -7.82 20.47 4.11
CA PHE A 194 -6.86 21.06 3.18
C PHE A 194 -7.28 20.86 1.72
N ILE A 195 -7.85 19.69 1.39
CA ILE A 195 -8.33 19.35 0.03
C ILE A 195 -9.47 20.29 -0.39
N LEU A 196 -10.29 20.78 0.54
CA LEU A 196 -11.39 21.70 0.25
C LEU A 196 -10.94 23.05 -0.34
N THR A 197 -9.69 23.43 -0.14
CA THR A 197 -9.09 24.65 -0.71
C THR A 197 -8.35 24.41 -2.03
N PHE A 198 -8.49 23.20 -2.61
CA PHE A 198 -7.85 22.89 -3.89
C PHE A 198 -8.81 23.11 -5.06
N PRO A 199 -8.27 23.43 -6.25
CA PRO A 199 -9.04 23.49 -7.48
C PRO A 199 -9.75 22.17 -7.78
N VAL A 200 -10.98 22.23 -8.25
CA VAL A 200 -11.79 21.05 -8.67
C VAL A 200 -11.05 20.22 -9.73
N GLY A 201 -10.29 20.85 -10.64
CA GLY A 201 -9.48 20.15 -11.63
C GLY A 201 -8.48 19.16 -11.03
N LEU A 202 -7.97 19.44 -9.81
CA LEU A 202 -7.10 18.52 -9.11
C LEU A 202 -7.86 17.29 -8.58
N MET A 203 -9.15 17.43 -8.26
CA MET A 203 -10.00 16.29 -7.91
C MET A 203 -10.21 15.35 -9.11
N LEU A 204 -10.38 15.90 -10.32
CA LEU A 204 -10.48 15.11 -11.55
C LEU A 204 -9.19 14.30 -11.78
N TYR A 205 -8.04 14.95 -11.63
CA TYR A 205 -6.74 14.27 -11.70
C TYR A 205 -6.64 13.13 -10.67
N TRP A 206 -6.98 13.38 -9.40
CA TRP A 206 -6.91 12.36 -8.35
C TRP A 206 -7.88 11.21 -8.56
N ALA A 207 -9.13 11.50 -8.90
CA ALA A 207 -10.14 10.48 -9.19
C ALA A 207 -9.68 9.58 -10.36
N THR A 208 -9.23 10.20 -11.47
CA THR A 208 -8.69 9.48 -12.63
C THR A 208 -7.50 8.61 -12.26
N THR A 209 -6.57 9.16 -11.47
CA THR A 209 -5.39 8.45 -10.96
C THR A 209 -5.76 7.24 -10.10
N ASN A 210 -6.73 7.38 -9.22
CA ASN A 210 -7.18 6.30 -8.34
C ASN A 210 -7.89 5.20 -9.13
N LEU A 211 -8.79 5.56 -10.04
CA LEU A 211 -9.50 4.61 -10.92
C LEU A 211 -8.49 3.83 -11.78
N TRP A 212 -7.50 4.54 -12.36
CA TRP A 212 -6.41 3.88 -13.08
C TRP A 212 -5.66 2.88 -12.20
N THR A 213 -5.30 3.28 -10.97
CA THR A 213 -4.54 2.43 -10.03
C THR A 213 -5.31 1.16 -9.68
N VAL A 214 -6.63 1.28 -9.44
CA VAL A 214 -7.51 0.13 -9.20
C VAL A 214 -7.54 -0.78 -10.43
N GLY A 215 -7.81 -0.23 -11.60
CA GLY A 215 -7.87 -0.96 -12.86
C GLY A 215 -6.55 -1.67 -13.17
N GLN A 216 -5.44 -0.95 -13.11
CA GLN A 216 -4.10 -1.50 -13.32
C GLN A 216 -3.77 -2.60 -12.31
N GLY A 217 -4.15 -2.41 -11.03
CA GLY A 217 -3.96 -3.41 -9.98
C GLY A 217 -4.72 -4.71 -10.27
N ILE A 218 -5.95 -4.63 -10.76
CA ILE A 218 -6.77 -5.78 -11.17
C ILE A 218 -6.13 -6.49 -12.36
N VAL A 219 -5.80 -5.74 -13.41
CA VAL A 219 -5.19 -6.28 -14.64
C VAL A 219 -3.85 -6.95 -14.33
N THR A 220 -2.98 -6.28 -13.56
CA THR A 220 -1.67 -6.84 -13.21
C THR A 220 -1.79 -8.12 -12.40
N ARG A 221 -2.74 -8.20 -11.47
CA ARG A 221 -2.98 -9.43 -10.69
C ARG A 221 -3.48 -10.59 -11.54
N ARG A 222 -4.28 -10.33 -12.57
CA ARG A 222 -4.77 -11.35 -13.50
C ARG A 222 -3.70 -11.83 -14.46
N LEU A 223 -2.89 -10.91 -14.98
CA LEU A 223 -1.86 -11.21 -15.99
C LEU A 223 -0.54 -11.72 -15.37
N VAL A 224 -0.26 -11.39 -14.10
CA VAL A 224 0.95 -11.81 -13.39
C VAL A 224 0.55 -12.67 -12.21
N PRO A 225 0.33 -13.98 -12.42
CA PRO A 225 0.03 -14.90 -11.33
C PRO A 225 1.19 -14.94 -10.33
N ARG A 226 0.86 -15.08 -9.05
CA ARG A 226 1.86 -15.22 -7.97
C ARG A 226 2.66 -16.49 -8.20
N LYS A 227 3.96 -16.37 -8.41
CA LYS A 227 4.83 -17.54 -8.40
C LYS A 227 4.85 -18.10 -6.98
N PRO A 228 4.68 -19.44 -6.81
CA PRO A 228 4.87 -20.06 -5.50
C PRO A 228 6.27 -19.72 -4.98
N LEU A 229 6.38 -19.43 -3.69
CA LEU A 229 7.68 -19.28 -3.08
C LEU A 229 8.45 -20.60 -3.16
N PRO A 230 9.75 -20.57 -3.46
CA PRO A 230 10.59 -21.74 -3.22
C PRO A 230 10.48 -22.12 -1.73
N PRO A 231 10.56 -23.40 -1.39
CA PRO A 231 10.52 -23.84 0.01
C PRO A 231 11.59 -23.05 0.81
N PRO A 232 11.28 -22.68 2.05
CA PRO A 232 12.19 -21.89 2.87
C PRO A 232 13.55 -22.59 2.90
N LYS A 233 14.59 -21.88 2.48
CA LYS A 233 15.97 -22.37 2.64
C LYS A 233 16.17 -22.53 4.14
N ARG A 234 16.37 -23.77 4.60
CA ARG A 234 16.78 -24.05 5.98
C ARG A 234 17.99 -23.17 6.25
N SER A 235 17.84 -22.21 7.15
CA SER A 235 18.98 -21.42 7.58
C SER A 235 19.96 -22.40 8.25
N SER A 236 21.24 -22.30 7.95
CA SER A 236 22.31 -23.07 8.58
C SER A 236 22.38 -22.91 10.11
N ARG A 237 21.55 -22.03 10.67
CA ARG A 237 21.40 -21.74 12.11
C ARG A 237 20.24 -22.47 12.80
N THR A 238 19.44 -23.27 12.07
CA THR A 238 18.46 -24.13 12.72
C THR A 238 19.21 -25.40 13.12
N PRO A 239 19.31 -25.73 14.43
CA PRO A 239 19.92 -26.99 14.84
C PRO A 239 19.22 -28.14 14.12
N PRO A 240 19.93 -29.19 13.74
CA PRO A 240 19.34 -30.36 13.13
C PRO A 240 18.21 -30.84 14.04
N LYS A 241 17.03 -31.05 13.48
CA LYS A 241 15.97 -31.76 14.18
C LYS A 241 16.56 -33.13 14.48
N GLU A 242 16.79 -33.46 15.75
CA GLU A 242 17.14 -34.82 16.14
C GLU A 242 16.11 -35.73 15.50
N THR A 243 16.51 -36.44 14.50
CA THR A 243 15.81 -37.62 13.99
C THR A 243 15.85 -38.60 15.14
N ALA A 244 14.71 -38.80 15.80
CA ALA A 244 14.53 -39.97 16.61
C ALA A 244 14.86 -41.17 15.69
N GLU A 245 16.00 -41.75 15.87
CA GLU A 245 16.35 -43.04 15.28
C GLU A 245 15.38 -44.05 15.89
N ASP A 246 14.40 -44.46 15.09
CA ASP A 246 13.69 -45.71 15.30
C ASP A 246 14.72 -46.82 15.16
N GLY A 247 15.34 -47.14 16.27
CA GLY A 247 16.15 -48.35 16.39
C GLY A 247 15.24 -49.55 16.45
N ASP A 248 15.01 -50.10 15.29
CA ASP A 248 14.43 -51.42 15.10
C ASP A 248 15.39 -52.49 15.66
N VAL A 249 15.14 -52.94 16.89
CA VAL A 249 15.74 -54.17 17.42
C VAL A 249 14.61 -55.13 17.74
N ALA A 250 14.18 -55.82 16.70
CA ALA A 250 13.47 -57.08 16.85
C ALA A 250 14.41 -58.14 17.38
N LYS A 251 14.19 -58.62 18.61
CA LYS A 251 14.47 -60.02 19.01
C LYS A 251 13.64 -60.46 20.20
N SER A 252 12.67 -61.27 19.85
CA SER A 252 12.24 -62.47 20.53
C SER A 252 12.64 -62.69 22.00
N VAL A 253 11.63 -62.74 22.90
CA VAL A 253 11.50 -63.79 23.92
C VAL A 253 10.01 -63.95 24.29
N GLN A 254 9.52 -65.16 24.27
CA GLN A 254 8.19 -65.64 24.53
C GLN A 254 7.78 -65.58 26.02
N PRO A 255 6.51 -65.86 26.38
CA PRO A 255 5.83 -65.32 27.54
C PRO A 255 5.98 -66.23 28.77
N SER A 256 6.02 -65.61 29.92
CA SER A 256 5.73 -66.28 31.19
C SER A 256 4.53 -65.64 31.90
N ARG A 257 3.66 -66.50 32.31
CA ARG A 257 2.28 -66.41 32.81
C ARG A 257 2.28 -66.06 34.31
N ALA A 258 1.17 -65.46 34.76
CA ALA A 258 0.61 -65.35 36.13
C ALA A 258 1.15 -64.15 36.93
N THR A 259 0.31 -63.31 37.53
CA THR A 259 -0.84 -63.38 38.44
C THR A 259 -1.25 -61.97 38.81
N THR A 260 -2.54 -61.69 38.76
CA THR A 260 -3.21 -60.55 39.46
C THR A 260 -3.21 -60.87 40.97
N PRO A 261 -3.20 -59.93 41.91
CA PRO A 261 -4.28 -58.96 42.11
C PRO A 261 -3.90 -57.65 42.80
N GLY A 262 -4.81 -56.67 42.80
CA GLY A 262 -4.82 -55.65 43.85
C GLY A 262 -5.21 -54.24 43.40
N GLN A 263 -6.49 -53.97 43.38
CA GLN A 263 -7.06 -52.62 43.32
C GLN A 263 -6.63 -51.80 44.54
N GLN A 264 -6.13 -50.60 44.34
CA GLN A 264 -6.27 -49.52 45.33
C GLN A 264 -6.63 -48.19 44.69
N ARG A 265 -7.84 -47.82 45.00
CA ARG A 265 -8.57 -46.61 44.64
C ARG A 265 -8.09 -45.47 45.54
N VAL A 266 -7.31 -44.50 45.06
CA VAL A 266 -6.95 -43.31 45.82
C VAL A 266 -7.92 -42.20 45.53
N LYS A 267 -8.69 -41.82 46.55
CA LYS A 267 -9.65 -40.71 46.56
C LYS A 267 -8.95 -39.36 46.49
N ARG A 268 -9.30 -38.56 45.47
CA ARG A 268 -8.91 -37.15 45.34
C ARG A 268 -9.68 -36.28 46.33
N ARG A 269 -8.98 -35.72 47.32
CA ARG A 269 -9.50 -34.80 48.33
C ARG A 269 -9.62 -33.39 47.75
N LYS A 270 -10.84 -32.84 47.66
CA LYS A 270 -11.14 -31.44 47.36
C LYS A 270 -10.69 -30.54 48.50
N LYS A 271 -9.80 -29.56 48.29
CA LYS A 271 -9.51 -28.48 49.24
C LYS A 271 -10.51 -27.35 49.03
N LYS A 272 -11.35 -27.06 50.02
CA LYS A 272 -12.16 -25.85 50.17
C LYS A 272 -11.24 -24.70 50.60
N GLY A 273 -11.30 -23.56 49.95
CA GLY A 273 -10.69 -22.31 50.36
C GLY A 273 -11.58 -21.53 51.36
N PRO A 274 -11.02 -20.66 52.21
CA PRO A 274 -11.74 -19.98 53.25
C PRO A 274 -12.48 -18.74 52.78
N ARG A 275 -13.70 -18.56 53.32
CA ARG A 275 -14.48 -17.33 53.30
C ARG A 275 -13.79 -16.26 54.16
N SER A 276 -13.62 -15.05 53.65
CA SER A 276 -13.32 -13.86 54.41
C SER A 276 -14.61 -13.06 54.60
N ARG A 277 -14.94 -12.76 55.83
CA ARG A 277 -15.93 -11.79 56.31
C ARG A 277 -15.22 -10.43 56.47
N ARG A 278 -15.78 -9.43 56.03
CA ARG A 278 -16.15 -8.08 56.44
C ARG A 278 -15.95 -7.07 55.30
#